data_a2fe636b541055f1487e93db54ddbfa9
#
_entry.id   a2fe636b541055f1487e93db54ddbfa9
#
_cell.length_a   1.000
_cell.length_b   1.000
_cell.length_c   1.000
_cell.angle_alpha   90.00
_cell.angle_beta   90.00
_cell.angle_gamma   90.00
#
_symmetry.space_group_name_H-M   'P 1'
#
loop_
_entity.id
_entity.type
_entity.pdbx_description
1 polymer ?
#
loop_
_entity_poly.entity_id
_entity_poly.type
_entity_poly.pdbx_seq_one_letter_code
_entity_poly.pdbx_strand_id
1 'polypeptide(L)'
;MAVYKDDKTNTWRVIYRYTDWNGERKQSQKRGFKTKREAQAWEREQLNKAGADLDMTFQSFVERYTEDMQTRLKENTWATKEHIIRTKLVPYFGKLRMNAITAQQIIAWQNEMMNYKDENGKPYSPVYLKTLNNQISAIFNHSVRYYNLRENPCKKAGGMGKKKNREMLFWTKAEYLKFAESMMDKPMSYYAFEMLYWCGIREGELLALTPADFDFETGTVSITRPDQVHPDHAYPLRHRF
;
A
#
# COMPACT_ATOMS: atom_id res chain seq x y z
N MET A 1 -38.25 6.12 3.57
CA MET A 1 -37.99 7.57 3.39
C MET A 1 -39.25 8.26 3.02
N ALA A 2 -39.42 9.50 3.45
CA ALA A 2 -40.68 10.17 3.19
C ALA A 2 -40.45 11.67 2.97
N VAL A 3 -41.10 12.17 1.94
CA VAL A 3 -41.15 13.60 1.60
C VAL A 3 -42.39 14.21 2.24
N TYR A 4 -42.20 15.22 3.08
CA TYR A 4 -43.28 15.89 3.80
C TYR A 4 -43.39 17.34 3.37
N LYS A 5 -44.61 17.87 3.33
CA LYS A 5 -44.86 19.28 3.17
C LYS A 5 -44.69 19.97 4.55
N ASP A 6 -44.01 21.07 4.58
CA ASP A 6 -43.89 21.92 5.77
C ASP A 6 -44.93 23.05 5.61
N ASP A 7 -46.06 22.94 6.31
CA ASP A 7 -47.18 23.87 6.18
C ASP A 7 -46.86 25.28 6.66
N LYS A 8 -45.85 25.43 7.54
CA LYS A 8 -45.44 26.77 8.07
C LYS A 8 -44.67 27.58 7.04
N THR A 9 -43.85 26.90 6.20
CA THR A 9 -42.99 27.56 5.21
C THR A 9 -43.45 27.35 3.78
N ASN A 10 -44.55 26.59 3.57
CA ASN A 10 -45.05 26.15 2.28
C ASN A 10 -43.98 25.52 1.38
N THR A 11 -43.00 24.88 1.97
CA THR A 11 -41.89 24.16 1.31
C THR A 11 -41.92 22.67 1.60
N TRP A 12 -41.12 21.89 0.88
CA TRP A 12 -41.03 20.46 1.08
C TRP A 12 -39.76 20.11 1.86
N ARG A 13 -39.84 19.08 2.70
CA ARG A 13 -38.70 18.52 3.45
C ARG A 13 -38.57 17.04 3.20
N VAL A 14 -37.33 16.52 3.20
CA VAL A 14 -37.00 15.13 3.09
C VAL A 14 -36.40 14.68 4.42
N ILE A 15 -36.94 13.58 4.96
CA ILE A 15 -36.33 12.89 6.11
C ILE A 15 -35.76 11.60 5.59
N TYR A 16 -34.47 11.40 5.77
CA TYR A 16 -33.78 10.21 5.35
C TYR A 16 -33.00 9.57 6.48
N ARG A 17 -32.91 8.24 6.46
CA ARG A 17 -32.14 7.44 7.40
C ARG A 17 -30.95 6.86 6.65
N TYR A 18 -29.79 6.91 7.26
CA TYR A 18 -28.57 6.31 6.74
C TYR A 18 -27.89 5.52 7.85
N THR A 19 -27.08 4.55 7.46
CA THR A 19 -26.24 3.81 8.38
C THR A 19 -24.88 4.52 8.42
N ASP A 20 -24.46 4.96 9.60
CA ASP A 20 -23.15 5.57 9.81
C ASP A 20 -22.05 4.52 9.61
N TRP A 21 -20.85 4.97 9.43
CA TRP A 21 -19.64 4.14 9.27
C TRP A 21 -19.42 3.15 10.44
N ASN A 22 -19.99 3.42 11.64
CA ASN A 22 -20.03 2.51 12.79
C ASN A 22 -21.12 1.43 12.71
N GLY A 23 -21.92 1.40 11.64
CA GLY A 23 -23.09 0.54 11.54
C GLY A 23 -24.32 1.06 12.28
N GLU A 24 -24.26 2.24 12.88
CA GLU A 24 -25.39 2.86 13.57
C GLU A 24 -26.37 3.52 12.60
N ARG A 25 -27.67 3.31 12.84
CA ARG A 25 -28.72 3.96 12.06
C ARG A 25 -28.93 5.38 12.56
N LYS A 26 -28.61 6.37 11.72
CA LYS A 26 -28.85 7.80 11.97
C LYS A 26 -29.95 8.35 11.05
N GLN A 27 -30.59 9.43 11.51
CA GLN A 27 -31.62 10.14 10.78
C GLN A 27 -31.18 11.58 10.54
N SER A 28 -31.37 12.08 9.33
CA SER A 28 -31.13 13.47 8.96
C SER A 28 -32.32 14.03 8.17
N GLN A 29 -32.41 15.36 8.09
CA GLN A 29 -33.46 16.04 7.33
C GLN A 29 -32.89 17.20 6.53
N LYS A 30 -33.45 17.41 5.33
CA LYS A 30 -33.21 18.60 4.52
C LYS A 30 -34.52 19.28 4.19
N ARG A 31 -34.56 20.60 4.35
CA ARG A 31 -35.75 21.43 4.16
C ARG A 31 -35.55 22.46 3.03
N GLY A 32 -36.61 23.12 2.58
CA GLY A 32 -36.54 24.25 1.67
C GLY A 32 -36.68 23.93 0.19
N PHE A 33 -37.15 22.74 -0.16
CA PHE A 33 -37.47 22.42 -1.57
C PHE A 33 -38.78 23.12 -2.01
N LYS A 34 -38.75 23.75 -3.17
CA LYS A 34 -39.91 24.48 -3.69
C LYS A 34 -41.01 23.54 -4.18
N THR A 35 -40.65 22.36 -4.68
CA THR A 35 -41.62 21.39 -5.23
C THR A 35 -41.39 19.99 -4.66
N LYS A 36 -42.44 19.18 -4.62
CA LYS A 36 -42.38 17.77 -4.22
C LYS A 36 -41.45 16.99 -5.13
N ARG A 37 -41.43 17.29 -6.43
CA ARG A 37 -40.60 16.63 -7.45
C ARG A 37 -39.10 16.88 -7.19
N GLU A 38 -38.74 18.10 -6.82
CA GLU A 38 -37.38 18.49 -6.45
C GLU A 38 -36.91 17.74 -5.17
N ALA A 39 -37.76 17.68 -4.15
CA ALA A 39 -37.50 16.93 -2.94
C ALA A 39 -37.34 15.43 -3.21
N GLN A 40 -38.18 14.83 -4.06
CA GLN A 40 -38.07 13.43 -4.45
C GLN A 40 -36.83 13.15 -5.33
N ALA A 41 -36.46 14.05 -6.22
CA ALA A 41 -35.23 13.92 -7.01
C ALA A 41 -34.00 13.94 -6.11
N TRP A 42 -33.95 14.88 -5.17
CA TRP A 42 -32.88 14.96 -4.17
C TRP A 42 -32.85 13.70 -3.28
N GLU A 43 -34.01 13.20 -2.84
CA GLU A 43 -34.11 11.96 -2.06
C GLU A 43 -33.52 10.77 -2.81
N ARG A 44 -33.84 10.58 -4.09
CA ARG A 44 -33.27 9.52 -4.94
C ARG A 44 -31.76 9.67 -5.10
N GLU A 45 -31.30 10.89 -5.29
CA GLU A 45 -29.88 11.17 -5.38
C GLU A 45 -29.15 10.84 -4.05
N GLN A 46 -29.74 11.18 -2.91
CA GLN A 46 -29.18 10.83 -1.60
C GLN A 46 -29.25 9.34 -1.31
N LEU A 47 -30.30 8.64 -1.73
CA LEU A 47 -30.40 7.18 -1.64
C LEU A 47 -29.30 6.49 -2.44
N ASN A 48 -29.03 6.97 -3.64
CA ASN A 48 -27.94 6.47 -4.47
C ASN A 48 -26.57 6.80 -3.87
N LYS A 49 -26.46 7.88 -3.10
CA LYS A 49 -25.24 8.27 -2.35
C LYS A 49 -25.12 7.55 -1.00
N ALA A 50 -26.21 7.39 -0.24
CA ALA A 50 -26.20 6.82 1.11
C ALA A 50 -25.86 5.32 1.17
N GLY A 51 -25.94 4.61 0.04
CA GLY A 51 -25.43 3.23 -0.07
C GLY A 51 -23.90 3.14 -0.19
N ALA A 52 -23.17 4.28 -0.20
CA ALA A 52 -21.77 4.32 -0.55
C ALA A 52 -20.97 5.43 0.16
N ASP A 53 -21.48 6.05 1.21
CA ASP A 53 -20.78 7.21 1.80
C ASP A 53 -19.95 6.83 3.04
N LEU A 54 -18.70 6.56 2.79
CA LEU A 54 -17.66 6.51 3.83
C LEU A 54 -17.37 7.96 4.29
N ASP A 55 -18.27 8.50 5.14
CA ASP A 55 -18.23 9.89 5.63
C ASP A 55 -17.31 10.04 6.84
N MET A 56 -16.05 9.63 6.68
CA MET A 56 -15.01 9.81 7.69
C MET A 56 -13.77 10.45 7.05
N THR A 57 -12.91 11.04 7.87
CA THR A 57 -11.65 11.60 7.38
C THR A 57 -10.71 10.51 6.88
N PHE A 58 -9.81 10.87 5.96
CA PHE A 58 -8.77 9.94 5.50
C PHE A 58 -7.90 9.45 6.68
N GLN A 59 -7.59 10.32 7.63
CA GLN A 59 -6.83 9.95 8.82
C GLN A 59 -7.55 8.89 9.66
N SER A 60 -8.84 9.09 9.97
CA SER A 60 -9.63 8.10 10.72
C SER A 60 -9.79 6.79 9.95
N PHE A 61 -9.85 6.85 8.61
CA PHE A 61 -9.86 5.64 7.80
C PHE A 61 -8.53 4.90 7.82
N VAL A 62 -7.40 5.61 7.83
CA VAL A 62 -6.07 5.01 7.95
C VAL A 62 -5.92 4.22 9.26
N GLU A 63 -6.50 4.69 10.36
CA GLU A 63 -6.49 3.96 11.63
C GLU A 63 -7.18 2.60 11.47
N ARG A 64 -8.35 2.56 10.84
CA ARG A 64 -9.04 1.29 10.54
C ARG A 64 -8.30 0.41 9.53
N TYR A 65 -7.75 1.03 8.50
CA TYR A 65 -6.91 0.31 7.53
C TYR A 65 -5.71 -0.33 8.21
N THR A 66 -5.14 0.32 9.22
CA THR A 66 -4.06 -0.21 10.05
C THR A 66 -4.51 -1.43 10.84
N GLU A 67 -5.64 -1.34 11.55
CA GLU A 67 -6.23 -2.47 12.30
C GLU A 67 -6.48 -3.67 11.39
N ASP A 68 -7.02 -3.46 10.18
CA ASP A 68 -7.31 -4.52 9.23
C ASP A 68 -6.07 -5.17 8.63
N MET A 69 -4.98 -4.43 8.43
CA MET A 69 -3.85 -4.85 7.60
C MET A 69 -2.60 -5.20 8.38
N GLN A 70 -2.39 -4.64 9.57
CA GLN A 70 -1.17 -4.83 10.35
C GLN A 70 -0.92 -6.31 10.67
N THR A 71 -1.95 -7.03 11.08
CA THR A 71 -1.86 -8.46 11.42
C THR A 71 -1.74 -9.39 10.21
N ARG A 72 -2.04 -8.90 9.00
CA ARG A 72 -2.03 -9.67 7.74
C ARG A 72 -0.73 -9.55 6.96
N LEU A 73 0.14 -8.63 7.37
CA LEU A 73 1.38 -8.34 6.65
C LEU A 73 2.59 -8.65 7.54
N LYS A 74 3.70 -9.01 6.91
CA LYS A 74 4.99 -9.12 7.61
C LYS A 74 5.38 -7.76 8.16
N GLU A 75 5.98 -7.75 9.35
CA GLU A 75 6.36 -6.55 10.10
C GLU A 75 7.13 -5.52 9.24
N ASN A 76 8.18 -5.96 8.54
CA ASN A 76 8.97 -5.09 7.65
C ASN A 76 8.15 -4.48 6.50
N THR A 77 7.16 -5.24 5.97
CA THR A 77 6.27 -4.75 4.92
C THR A 77 5.33 -3.70 5.47
N TRP A 78 4.80 -3.93 6.68
CA TRP A 78 3.93 -2.98 7.35
C TRP A 78 4.68 -1.70 7.71
N ALA A 79 5.85 -1.79 8.33
CA ALA A 79 6.68 -0.62 8.69
C ALA A 79 6.94 0.31 7.49
N THR A 80 7.26 -0.26 6.32
CA THR A 80 7.44 0.52 5.09
C THR A 80 6.16 1.22 4.65
N LYS A 81 5.01 0.54 4.71
CA LYS A 81 3.70 1.09 4.36
C LYS A 81 3.28 2.20 5.32
N GLU A 82 3.40 1.94 6.60
CA GLU A 82 3.08 2.89 7.68
C GLU A 82 3.91 4.17 7.54
N HIS A 83 5.21 4.05 7.29
CA HIS A 83 6.08 5.20 7.06
C HIS A 83 5.57 6.08 5.90
N ILE A 84 5.23 5.47 4.76
CA ILE A 84 4.69 6.20 3.60
C ILE A 84 3.36 6.87 3.96
N ILE A 85 2.46 6.15 4.60
CA ILE A 85 1.14 6.66 4.98
C ILE A 85 1.31 7.88 5.88
N ARG A 86 2.10 7.76 6.94
CA ARG A 86 2.31 8.80 7.93
C ARG A 86 3.02 10.02 7.36
N THR A 87 4.02 9.85 6.50
CA THR A 87 4.88 10.95 6.03
C THR A 87 4.44 11.57 4.72
N LYS A 88 3.68 10.87 3.87
CA LYS A 88 3.34 11.30 2.50
C LYS A 88 1.85 11.39 2.22
N LEU A 89 1.01 10.63 2.91
CA LEU A 89 -0.42 10.60 2.64
C LEU A 89 -1.23 11.38 3.68
N VAL A 90 -1.03 11.11 4.97
CA VAL A 90 -1.77 11.77 6.05
C VAL A 90 -1.56 13.28 6.08
N PRO A 91 -0.35 13.84 5.87
CA PRO A 91 -0.16 15.28 5.84
C PRO A 91 -0.97 15.98 4.75
N TYR A 92 -1.20 15.31 3.62
CA TYR A 92 -1.93 15.87 2.48
C TYR A 92 -3.44 15.61 2.54
N PHE A 93 -3.83 14.36 2.78
CA PHE A 93 -5.22 13.91 2.70
C PHE A 93 -5.93 13.82 4.07
N GLY A 94 -5.20 13.80 5.18
CA GLY A 94 -5.70 13.41 6.50
C GLY A 94 -6.99 14.10 6.93
N LYS A 95 -7.12 15.41 6.65
CA LYS A 95 -8.29 16.22 7.00
C LYS A 95 -9.45 16.10 6.01
N LEU A 96 -9.22 15.52 4.83
CA LEU A 96 -10.24 15.38 3.80
C LEU A 96 -11.14 14.18 4.09
N ARG A 97 -12.40 14.25 3.74
CA ARG A 97 -13.32 13.12 3.85
C ARG A 97 -13.08 12.12 2.72
N MET A 98 -13.09 10.83 3.03
CA MET A 98 -12.83 9.75 2.07
C MET A 98 -13.70 9.83 0.82
N ASN A 99 -15.00 10.13 0.99
CA ASN A 99 -15.97 10.28 -0.09
C ASN A 99 -15.81 11.59 -0.89
N ALA A 100 -15.09 12.57 -0.36
CA ALA A 100 -14.89 13.87 -0.99
C ALA A 100 -13.55 13.96 -1.74
N ILE A 101 -12.66 12.97 -1.58
CA ILE A 101 -11.36 12.96 -2.29
C ILE A 101 -11.59 12.64 -3.76
N THR A 102 -11.25 13.61 -4.62
CA THR A 102 -11.45 13.54 -6.06
C THR A 102 -10.17 13.13 -6.81
N ALA A 103 -10.33 12.68 -8.06
CA ALA A 103 -9.20 12.41 -8.94
C ALA A 103 -8.30 13.65 -9.16
N GLN A 104 -8.88 14.85 -9.18
CA GLN A 104 -8.12 16.09 -9.30
C GLN A 104 -7.19 16.33 -8.11
N GLN A 105 -7.64 16.03 -6.88
CA GLN A 105 -6.80 16.13 -5.69
C GLN A 105 -5.69 15.08 -5.68
N ILE A 106 -5.96 13.87 -6.18
CA ILE A 106 -4.92 12.85 -6.36
C ILE A 106 -3.87 13.34 -7.37
N ILE A 107 -4.27 13.89 -8.52
CA ILE A 107 -3.35 14.45 -9.52
C ILE A 107 -2.53 15.61 -8.94
N ALA A 108 -3.15 16.51 -8.17
CA ALA A 108 -2.44 17.61 -7.52
C ALA A 108 -1.34 17.09 -6.58
N TRP A 109 -1.67 16.11 -5.74
CA TRP A 109 -0.69 15.45 -4.88
C TRP A 109 0.41 14.71 -5.67
N GLN A 110 0.06 13.99 -6.75
CA GLN A 110 1.05 13.34 -7.62
C GLN A 110 2.03 14.36 -8.20
N ASN A 111 1.54 15.51 -8.67
CA ASN A 111 2.37 16.60 -9.21
C ASN A 111 3.31 17.15 -8.13
N GLU A 112 2.83 17.33 -6.90
CA GLU A 112 3.66 17.75 -5.77
C GLU A 112 4.78 16.74 -5.51
N MET A 113 4.46 15.44 -5.45
CA MET A 113 5.46 14.40 -5.24
C MET A 113 6.47 14.30 -6.39
N MET A 114 6.04 14.49 -7.63
CA MET A 114 6.93 14.48 -8.81
C MET A 114 7.87 15.70 -8.85
N ASN A 115 7.42 16.83 -8.35
CA ASN A 115 8.20 18.07 -8.30
C ASN A 115 9.05 18.22 -7.03
N TYR A 116 8.86 17.31 -6.07
CA TYR A 116 9.61 17.34 -4.81
C TYR A 116 11.12 17.18 -5.05
N LYS A 117 11.89 17.95 -4.33
CA LYS A 117 13.35 17.83 -4.24
C LYS A 117 13.76 17.83 -2.78
N ASP A 118 14.70 16.99 -2.44
CA ASP A 118 15.30 16.96 -1.10
C ASP A 118 16.23 18.16 -0.88
N GLU A 119 16.85 18.25 0.31
CA GLU A 119 17.80 19.33 0.68
C GLU A 119 19.00 19.39 -0.27
N ASN A 120 19.33 18.32 -0.96
CA ASN A 120 20.40 18.22 -1.95
C ASN A 120 19.91 18.46 -3.40
N GLY A 121 18.64 18.87 -3.57
CA GLY A 121 18.03 19.10 -4.88
C GLY A 121 17.68 17.82 -5.64
N LYS A 122 17.74 16.63 -5.01
CA LYS A 122 17.48 15.33 -5.65
C LYS A 122 15.98 15.02 -5.65
N PRO A 123 15.39 14.72 -6.84
CA PRO A 123 13.97 14.33 -6.92
C PRO A 123 13.75 12.89 -6.47
N TYR A 124 12.50 12.54 -6.16
CA TYR A 124 12.13 11.15 -5.93
C TYR A 124 12.38 10.29 -7.17
N SER A 125 12.85 9.08 -6.94
CA SER A 125 13.04 8.11 -8.03
C SER A 125 11.69 7.69 -8.65
N PRO A 126 11.64 7.40 -9.96
CA PRO A 126 10.40 6.94 -10.60
C PRO A 126 9.80 5.68 -9.96
N VAL A 127 10.64 4.81 -9.39
CA VAL A 127 10.21 3.60 -8.67
C VAL A 127 9.54 3.97 -7.35
N TYR A 128 10.12 4.92 -6.61
CA TYR A 128 9.55 5.39 -5.35
C TYR A 128 8.20 6.09 -5.58
N LEU A 129 8.11 6.97 -6.58
CA LEU A 129 6.83 7.59 -6.98
C LEU A 129 5.75 6.55 -7.28
N LYS A 130 6.10 5.49 -8.00
CA LYS A 130 5.18 4.36 -8.22
C LYS A 130 4.76 3.68 -6.93
N THR A 131 5.68 3.50 -5.98
CA THR A 131 5.38 2.92 -4.67
C THR A 131 4.40 3.78 -3.89
N LEU A 132 4.58 5.11 -3.88
CA LEU A 132 3.65 6.06 -3.26
C LEU A 132 2.25 5.95 -3.88
N ASN A 133 2.17 5.93 -5.21
CA ASN A 133 0.91 5.79 -5.94
C ASN A 133 0.20 4.47 -5.65
N ASN A 134 0.96 3.37 -5.58
CA ASN A 134 0.40 2.06 -5.24
C ASN A 134 -0.13 2.04 -3.81
N GLN A 135 0.52 2.72 -2.88
CA GLN A 135 0.09 2.75 -1.48
C GLN A 135 -1.24 3.48 -1.30
N ILE A 136 -1.41 4.67 -1.89
CA ILE A 136 -2.69 5.38 -1.81
C ILE A 136 -3.80 4.62 -2.54
N SER A 137 -3.51 4.04 -3.69
CA SER A 137 -4.47 3.21 -4.43
C SER A 137 -4.88 1.96 -3.66
N ALA A 138 -3.98 1.35 -2.88
CA ALA A 138 -4.30 0.20 -2.04
C ALA A 138 -5.29 0.56 -0.92
N ILE A 139 -5.12 1.74 -0.28
CA ILE A 139 -6.04 2.24 0.75
C ILE A 139 -7.43 2.46 0.14
N PHE A 140 -7.53 3.13 -1.02
CA PHE A 140 -8.82 3.33 -1.68
C PHE A 140 -9.44 2.03 -2.22
N ASN A 141 -8.66 1.07 -2.70
CA ASN A 141 -9.18 -0.25 -3.08
C ASN A 141 -9.74 -1.01 -1.88
N HIS A 142 -9.08 -0.91 -0.72
CA HIS A 142 -9.55 -1.50 0.52
C HIS A 142 -10.90 -0.87 0.96
N SER A 143 -11.00 0.47 0.89
CA SER A 143 -12.23 1.18 1.23
C SER A 143 -13.40 0.85 0.27
N VAL A 144 -13.12 0.67 -1.02
CA VAL A 144 -14.14 0.23 -1.99
C VAL A 144 -14.60 -1.20 -1.71
N ARG A 145 -13.66 -2.09 -1.37
CA ARG A 145 -13.95 -3.52 -1.17
C ARG A 145 -14.71 -3.80 0.12
N TYR A 146 -14.36 -3.13 1.22
CA TYR A 146 -14.82 -3.51 2.55
C TYR A 146 -15.66 -2.45 3.25
N TYR A 147 -15.59 -1.18 2.81
CA TYR A 147 -16.21 -0.05 3.49
C TYR A 147 -17.17 0.76 2.58
N ASN A 148 -17.61 0.16 1.49
CA ASN A 148 -18.64 0.70 0.60
C ASN A 148 -18.31 2.07 -0.02
N LEU A 149 -17.03 2.44 -0.15
CA LEU A 149 -16.67 3.58 -0.97
C LEU A 149 -17.05 3.29 -2.42
N ARG A 150 -17.70 4.23 -3.10
CA ARG A 150 -18.27 4.04 -4.44
C ARG A 150 -17.22 3.64 -5.48
N GLU A 151 -16.09 4.34 -5.50
CA GLU A 151 -15.02 4.13 -6.48
C GLU A 151 -13.67 4.59 -5.92
N ASN A 152 -12.58 4.03 -6.47
CA ASN A 152 -11.25 4.46 -6.16
C ASN A 152 -10.86 5.66 -7.06
N PRO A 153 -10.67 6.88 -6.52
CA PRO A 153 -10.33 8.06 -7.31
C PRO A 153 -8.97 7.95 -8.01
N CYS A 154 -8.05 7.11 -7.51
CA CYS A 154 -6.76 6.89 -8.14
C CYS A 154 -6.87 6.22 -9.51
N LYS A 155 -7.95 5.45 -9.78
CA LYS A 155 -8.17 4.84 -11.10
C LYS A 155 -8.39 5.88 -12.19
N LYS A 156 -9.12 6.97 -11.87
CA LYS A 156 -9.35 8.10 -12.80
C LYS A 156 -8.14 9.02 -12.89
N ALA A 157 -7.41 9.21 -11.80
CA ALA A 157 -6.21 10.04 -11.78
C ALA A 157 -5.06 9.43 -12.60
N GLY A 158 -5.03 8.11 -12.72
CA GLY A 158 -3.92 7.40 -13.33
C GLY A 158 -2.75 7.19 -12.38
N GLY A 159 -1.68 6.60 -12.89
CA GLY A 159 -0.49 6.29 -12.11
C GLY A 159 0.59 7.35 -12.22
N MET A 160 1.47 7.45 -11.21
CA MET A 160 2.72 8.20 -11.30
C MET A 160 3.92 7.26 -11.17
N GLY A 161 5.06 7.72 -11.70
CA GLY A 161 6.29 6.94 -11.70
C GLY A 161 6.29 5.79 -12.72
N LYS A 162 7.42 5.13 -12.85
CA LYS A 162 7.63 4.04 -13.81
C LYS A 162 8.34 2.88 -13.13
N LYS A 163 8.04 1.66 -13.55
CA LYS A 163 8.88 0.51 -13.22
C LYS A 163 10.18 0.67 -14.01
N LYS A 164 11.30 0.78 -13.32
CA LYS A 164 12.59 0.88 -14.02
C LYS A 164 13.04 -0.54 -14.33
N ASN A 165 13.00 -0.89 -15.59
CA ASN A 165 13.73 -2.06 -16.09
C ASN A 165 15.20 -1.62 -16.22
N ARG A 166 15.97 -1.76 -15.14
CA ARG A 166 17.42 -1.75 -15.22
C ARG A 166 17.85 -3.16 -15.56
N GLU A 167 18.70 -3.28 -16.54
CA GLU A 167 19.47 -4.48 -16.73
C GLU A 167 20.20 -4.81 -15.42
N MET A 168 20.06 -6.04 -14.96
CA MET A 168 20.65 -6.46 -13.71
C MET A 168 22.13 -6.68 -13.96
N LEU A 169 22.97 -5.88 -13.32
CA LEU A 169 24.42 -6.08 -13.36
C LEU A 169 24.75 -7.38 -12.63
N PHE A 170 25.59 -8.18 -13.24
CA PHE A 170 26.14 -9.41 -12.63
C PHE A 170 27.64 -9.45 -12.89
N TRP A 171 28.34 -10.12 -12.04
CA TRP A 171 29.76 -10.36 -12.23
C TRP A 171 29.98 -11.62 -13.05
N THR A 172 30.86 -11.53 -14.04
CA THR A 172 31.37 -12.72 -14.70
C THR A 172 32.23 -13.52 -13.72
N LYS A 173 32.44 -14.81 -14.02
CA LYS A 173 33.29 -15.67 -13.18
C LYS A 173 34.70 -15.07 -13.00
N ALA A 174 35.30 -14.50 -14.06
CA ALA A 174 36.61 -13.90 -14.00
C ALA A 174 36.66 -12.67 -13.08
N GLU A 175 35.63 -11.82 -13.13
CA GLU A 175 35.53 -10.65 -12.24
C GLU A 175 35.33 -11.07 -10.79
N TYR A 176 34.48 -12.09 -10.55
CA TYR A 176 34.28 -12.60 -9.22
C TYR A 176 35.56 -13.19 -8.61
N LEU A 177 36.31 -14.03 -9.36
CA LEU A 177 37.55 -14.61 -8.86
C LEU A 177 38.57 -13.53 -8.48
N LYS A 178 38.71 -12.47 -9.26
CA LYS A 178 39.54 -11.31 -8.93
C LYS A 178 39.15 -10.65 -7.59
N PHE A 179 37.83 -10.49 -7.39
CA PHE A 179 37.28 -9.95 -6.16
C PHE A 179 37.55 -10.89 -4.98
N ALA A 180 37.28 -12.18 -5.14
CA ALA A 180 37.49 -13.19 -4.09
C ALA A 180 38.96 -13.23 -3.63
N GLU A 181 39.88 -13.15 -4.57
CA GLU A 181 41.33 -13.09 -4.29
C GLU A 181 41.71 -11.89 -3.41
N SER A 182 41.09 -10.72 -3.67
CA SER A 182 41.31 -9.51 -2.86
C SER A 182 40.68 -9.55 -1.44
N MET A 183 39.85 -10.56 -1.16
CA MET A 183 39.13 -10.72 0.11
C MET A 183 39.69 -11.84 0.99
N MET A 184 40.76 -12.53 0.55
CA MET A 184 41.33 -13.69 1.25
C MET A 184 41.87 -13.34 2.66
N ASP A 185 42.25 -12.08 2.88
CA ASP A 185 42.70 -11.56 4.19
C ASP A 185 41.54 -11.39 5.19
N LYS A 186 40.27 -11.54 4.75
CA LYS A 186 39.04 -11.39 5.54
C LYS A 186 38.21 -12.68 5.50
N PRO A 187 38.58 -13.75 6.23
CA PRO A 187 38.00 -15.07 6.07
C PRO A 187 36.45 -15.10 6.16
N MET A 188 35.88 -14.41 7.15
CA MET A 188 34.39 -14.34 7.29
C MET A 188 33.72 -13.78 6.04
N SER A 189 34.23 -12.67 5.51
CA SER A 189 33.70 -12.05 4.32
C SER A 189 33.94 -12.89 3.06
N TYR A 190 35.15 -13.49 2.97
CA TYR A 190 35.49 -14.37 1.86
C TYR A 190 34.50 -15.53 1.74
N TYR A 191 34.28 -16.31 2.81
CA TYR A 191 33.34 -17.43 2.78
C TYR A 191 31.88 -17.01 2.59
N ALA A 192 31.50 -15.86 3.14
CA ALA A 192 30.17 -15.32 2.90
C ALA A 192 29.93 -15.01 1.41
N PHE A 193 30.89 -14.37 0.73
CA PHE A 193 30.79 -14.10 -0.70
C PHE A 193 30.88 -15.37 -1.55
N GLU A 194 31.68 -16.35 -1.18
CA GLU A 194 31.70 -17.68 -1.82
C GLU A 194 30.31 -18.33 -1.80
N MET A 195 29.65 -18.32 -0.63
CA MET A 195 28.29 -18.85 -0.51
C MET A 195 27.29 -18.06 -1.38
N LEU A 196 27.33 -16.73 -1.33
CA LEU A 196 26.43 -15.88 -2.12
C LEU A 196 26.60 -16.11 -3.62
N TYR A 197 27.85 -16.17 -4.10
CA TYR A 197 28.13 -16.29 -5.53
C TYR A 197 27.82 -17.68 -6.06
N TRP A 198 28.33 -18.72 -5.38
CA TRP A 198 28.21 -20.07 -5.90
C TRP A 198 26.87 -20.75 -5.61
N CYS A 199 26.25 -20.48 -4.48
CA CYS A 199 24.94 -21.02 -4.15
C CYS A 199 23.79 -20.15 -4.63
N GLY A 200 24.05 -18.88 -4.98
CA GLY A 200 23.02 -17.96 -5.47
C GLY A 200 21.98 -17.61 -4.41
N ILE A 201 22.32 -17.77 -3.14
CA ILE A 201 21.43 -17.44 -2.00
C ILE A 201 21.38 -15.93 -1.78
N ARG A 202 20.31 -15.44 -1.13
CA ARG A 202 20.20 -14.04 -0.76
C ARG A 202 20.97 -13.74 0.52
N GLU A 203 21.46 -12.49 0.66
CA GLU A 203 22.15 -12.04 1.87
C GLU A 203 21.39 -12.38 3.16
N GLY A 204 20.07 -12.14 3.22
CA GLY A 204 19.26 -12.48 4.38
C GLY A 204 19.14 -13.98 4.64
N GLU A 205 19.18 -14.80 3.60
CA GLU A 205 19.22 -16.27 3.71
C GLU A 205 20.58 -16.73 4.25
N LEU A 206 21.67 -16.15 3.74
CA LEU A 206 23.02 -16.43 4.26
C LEU A 206 23.15 -16.12 5.76
N LEU A 207 22.67 -14.93 6.17
CA LEU A 207 22.74 -14.49 7.58
C LEU A 207 21.88 -15.32 8.54
N ALA A 208 20.88 -16.05 8.01
CA ALA A 208 20.03 -16.94 8.78
C ALA A 208 20.55 -18.38 8.85
N LEU A 209 21.62 -18.73 8.12
CA LEU A 209 22.16 -20.09 8.14
C LEU A 209 22.78 -20.43 9.50
N THR A 210 22.53 -21.66 9.91
CA THR A 210 23.11 -22.30 11.10
C THR A 210 23.90 -23.53 10.70
N PRO A 211 24.79 -24.08 11.55
CA PRO A 211 25.49 -25.33 11.26
C PRO A 211 24.56 -26.52 10.96
N ALA A 212 23.36 -26.50 11.49
CA ALA A 212 22.36 -27.57 11.27
C ALA A 212 21.76 -27.57 9.83
N ASP A 213 21.94 -26.46 9.09
CA ASP A 213 21.43 -26.34 7.70
C ASP A 213 22.40 -27.00 6.69
N PHE A 214 23.61 -27.42 7.13
CA PHE A 214 24.62 -28.03 6.28
C PHE A 214 24.64 -29.55 6.45
N ASP A 215 24.50 -30.27 5.34
CA ASP A 215 24.77 -31.70 5.26
C ASP A 215 26.08 -31.93 4.48
N PHE A 216 27.15 -32.22 5.20
CA PHE A 216 28.48 -32.42 4.65
C PHE A 216 28.64 -33.80 4.01
N GLU A 217 27.77 -34.78 4.32
CA GLU A 217 27.83 -36.12 3.72
C GLU A 217 27.28 -36.06 2.29
N THR A 218 26.16 -35.36 2.09
CA THR A 218 25.55 -35.18 0.77
C THR A 218 26.06 -33.95 0.04
N GLY A 219 26.83 -33.06 0.70
CA GLY A 219 27.31 -31.80 0.16
C GLY A 219 26.18 -30.83 -0.19
N THR A 220 25.18 -30.73 0.66
CA THR A 220 24.01 -29.85 0.46
C THR A 220 23.84 -28.84 1.59
N VAL A 221 23.19 -27.71 1.27
CA VAL A 221 22.75 -26.73 2.24
C VAL A 221 21.23 -26.52 2.10
N SER A 222 20.52 -26.59 3.23
CA SER A 222 19.08 -26.38 3.27
C SER A 222 18.78 -24.92 3.54
N ILE A 223 18.10 -24.24 2.61
CA ILE A 223 17.66 -22.84 2.76
C ILE A 223 16.21 -22.85 3.23
N THR A 224 15.99 -22.92 4.51
CA THR A 224 14.65 -22.86 5.12
C THR A 224 14.38 -21.44 5.60
N ARG A 225 13.29 -20.83 5.13
CA ARG A 225 12.79 -19.59 5.72
C ARG A 225 12.08 -19.93 7.04
N PRO A 226 12.20 -19.09 8.09
CA PRO A 226 11.53 -19.33 9.37
C PRO A 226 10.00 -19.49 9.29
N ASP A 227 9.40 -19.05 8.18
CA ASP A 227 7.96 -19.00 7.93
C ASP A 227 7.48 -19.95 6.81
N GLN A 228 8.36 -20.71 6.17
CA GLN A 228 8.00 -21.69 5.14
C GLN A 228 8.92 -22.90 5.20
N VAL A 229 8.50 -23.89 5.95
CA VAL A 229 9.11 -25.23 5.89
C VAL A 229 8.60 -25.91 4.61
N HIS A 230 9.31 -25.73 3.49
CA HIS A 230 9.15 -26.62 2.34
C HIS A 230 10.35 -27.56 2.29
N PRO A 231 10.11 -28.89 2.39
CA PRO A 231 11.18 -29.91 2.42
C PRO A 231 11.97 -30.07 1.11
N ASP A 232 11.61 -29.35 0.03
CA ASP A 232 12.11 -29.64 -1.31
C ASP A 232 13.18 -28.64 -1.84
N HIS A 233 13.73 -27.75 -1.03
CA HIS A 233 14.78 -26.83 -1.47
C HIS A 233 16.11 -27.08 -0.81
N ALA A 234 16.70 -28.26 -1.05
CA ALA A 234 18.12 -28.49 -0.82
C ALA A 234 18.92 -28.04 -2.05
N TYR A 235 19.81 -27.07 -1.89
CA TYR A 235 20.73 -26.64 -2.95
C TYR A 235 22.02 -27.47 -2.85
N PRO A 236 22.45 -28.14 -3.93
CA PRO A 236 23.72 -28.85 -3.91
C PRO A 236 24.84 -27.83 -3.74
N LEU A 237 25.69 -28.06 -2.77
CA LEU A 237 26.98 -27.38 -2.65
C LEU A 237 27.80 -27.81 -3.86
N ARG A 238 27.64 -27.10 -4.99
CA ARG A 238 28.45 -27.34 -6.18
C ARG A 238 29.85 -26.81 -5.96
N HIS A 239 30.62 -27.55 -5.17
CA HIS A 239 31.99 -27.17 -4.89
C HIS A 239 32.99 -28.23 -4.99
N ARG A 240 33.92 -27.87 -5.76
CA ARG A 240 35.32 -28.27 -5.61
C ARG A 240 35.97 -27.28 -4.60
N PHE A 241 36.22 -27.73 -3.41
CA PHE A 241 37.28 -27.18 -2.58
C PHE A 241 38.60 -27.72 -3.09
#